data_ba6e7f158bbbcc16d91f9c9adf83402d
#
_entry.id   ba6e7f158bbbcc16d91f9c9adf83402d
#
_cell.length_a   1.000
_cell.length_b   1.000
_cell.length_c   1.000
_cell.angle_alpha   90.00
_cell.angle_beta   90.00
_cell.angle_gamma   90.00
#
_symmetry.space_group_name_H-M   'P 1'
#
loop_
_entity.id
_entity.type
_entity.pdbx_description
1 polymer ?
#
loop_
_entity_poly.entity_id
_entity_poly.type
_entity_poly.pdbx_seq_one_letter_code
_entity_poly.pdbx_strand_id
1 'polypeptide(L)'
;LMISAFAQASLILDRPDYAERAAAAANFLLTHSRVDGQLRRTHANGQARINAYLDDYAFLITGLLDLYEATSEPRWLENAFALDRVLESHFEDEDGGFFMTSDDHETLLAREKPNFDGAEPSGNSVQLLNLMRLHEFTTDDRYRQRAERSLRAFDGTLSRTPVALAEMLLAVDFHSDVPKEI
;
A
#
# COMPACT_ATOMS: atom_id res chain seq x y z
N LEU A 1 4.56 7.78 -1.91
CA LEU A 1 5.90 8.04 -1.38
C LEU A 1 6.01 9.42 -0.71
N MET A 2 5.74 10.56 -1.38
CA MET A 2 5.90 11.90 -0.77
C MET A 2 4.92 12.17 0.38
N ILE A 3 3.70 11.66 0.33
CA ILE A 3 2.74 11.78 1.44
C ILE A 3 3.33 11.10 2.69
N SER A 4 3.83 9.87 2.55
CA SER A 4 4.51 9.12 3.59
C SER A 4 5.72 9.88 4.15
N ALA A 5 6.63 10.33 3.27
CA ALA A 5 7.82 11.06 3.68
C ALA A 5 7.50 12.33 4.49
N PHE A 6 6.50 13.12 4.07
CA PHE A 6 6.08 14.31 4.81
C PHE A 6 5.38 13.95 6.13
N ALA A 7 4.55 12.92 6.17
CA ALA A 7 3.90 12.48 7.39
C ALA A 7 4.93 12.04 8.45
N GLN A 8 5.86 11.18 8.07
CA GLN A 8 6.93 10.72 8.96
C GLN A 8 7.86 11.88 9.38
N ALA A 9 8.23 12.76 8.44
CA ALA A 9 9.06 13.91 8.75
C ALA A 9 8.38 14.88 9.73
N SER A 10 7.05 14.96 9.74
CA SER A 10 6.32 15.79 10.70
C SER A 10 6.52 15.33 12.14
N LEU A 11 6.53 14.02 12.36
CA LEU A 11 6.77 13.42 13.68
C LEU A 11 8.24 13.55 14.10
N ILE A 12 9.17 13.18 13.19
CA ILE A 12 10.60 13.10 13.51
C ILE A 12 11.19 14.50 13.78
N LEU A 13 10.73 15.52 13.02
CA LEU A 13 11.27 16.88 13.06
C LEU A 13 10.41 17.84 13.88
N ASP A 14 9.31 17.35 14.49
CA ASP A 14 8.33 18.18 15.20
C ASP A 14 7.83 19.37 14.33
N ARG A 15 7.43 19.04 13.09
CA ARG A 15 7.01 20.00 12.05
C ARG A 15 5.59 19.71 11.57
N PRO A 16 4.56 20.21 12.28
CA PRO A 16 3.15 19.95 11.92
C PRO A 16 2.76 20.45 10.53
N ASP A 17 3.43 21.47 9.99
CA ASP A 17 3.22 21.95 8.62
C ASP A 17 3.53 20.88 7.56
N TYR A 18 4.35 19.87 7.86
CA TYR A 18 4.60 18.76 6.96
C TYR A 18 3.41 17.78 6.95
N ALA A 19 2.77 17.51 8.09
CA ALA A 19 1.53 16.74 8.13
C ALA A 19 0.41 17.44 7.34
N GLU A 20 0.28 18.77 7.43
CA GLU A 20 -0.68 19.54 6.64
C GLU A 20 -0.44 19.40 5.14
N ARG A 21 0.83 19.43 4.68
CA ARG A 21 1.18 19.22 3.26
C ARG A 21 0.86 17.81 2.80
N ALA A 22 1.17 16.79 3.61
CA ALA A 22 0.83 15.40 3.35
C ALA A 22 -0.69 15.23 3.24
N ALA A 23 -1.44 15.78 4.19
CA ALA A 23 -2.89 15.75 4.20
C ALA A 23 -3.52 16.45 2.98
N ALA A 24 -2.98 17.60 2.57
CA ALA A 24 -3.45 18.30 1.38
C ALA A 24 -3.25 17.45 0.11
N ALA A 25 -2.09 16.80 -0.04
CA ALA A 25 -1.81 15.91 -1.15
C ALA A 25 -2.71 14.66 -1.15
N ALA A 26 -2.91 14.03 0.02
CA ALA A 26 -3.79 12.89 0.17
C ALA A 26 -5.25 13.25 -0.17
N ASN A 27 -5.75 14.37 0.37
CA ASN A 27 -7.09 14.86 0.05
C ASN A 27 -7.27 15.12 -1.45
N PHE A 28 -6.27 15.70 -2.11
CA PHE A 28 -6.31 15.92 -3.55
C PHE A 28 -6.49 14.60 -4.31
N LEU A 29 -5.68 13.60 -4.01
CA LEU A 29 -5.77 12.28 -4.67
C LEU A 29 -7.10 11.59 -4.40
N LEU A 30 -7.56 11.57 -3.16
CA LEU A 30 -8.83 10.94 -2.78
C LEU A 30 -10.05 11.61 -3.41
N THR A 31 -9.99 12.93 -3.65
CA THR A 31 -11.09 13.71 -4.21
C THR A 31 -11.07 13.76 -5.75
N HIS A 32 -9.89 13.89 -6.36
CA HIS A 32 -9.77 14.18 -7.78
C HIS A 32 -9.24 13.02 -8.63
N SER A 33 -8.57 12.04 -8.01
CA SER A 33 -8.04 10.86 -8.71
C SER A 33 -8.84 9.60 -8.42
N ARG A 34 -9.99 9.69 -7.76
CA ARG A 34 -10.87 8.56 -7.46
C ARG A 34 -12.19 8.71 -8.22
N VAL A 35 -12.54 7.69 -9.01
CA VAL A 35 -13.77 7.63 -9.81
C VAL A 35 -14.44 6.30 -9.54
N ASP A 36 -15.71 6.32 -9.13
CA ASP A 36 -16.51 5.13 -8.80
C ASP A 36 -15.82 4.19 -7.78
N GLY A 37 -15.12 4.79 -6.82
CA GLY A 37 -14.40 4.05 -5.77
C GLY A 37 -12.99 3.58 -6.15
N GLN A 38 -12.64 3.56 -7.43
CA GLN A 38 -11.33 3.13 -7.93
C GLN A 38 -10.41 4.32 -8.18
N LEU A 39 -9.10 4.13 -7.98
CA LEU A 39 -8.09 5.14 -8.31
C LEU A 39 -7.86 5.22 -9.81
N ARG A 40 -7.50 6.42 -10.25
CA ARG A 40 -6.97 6.72 -11.58
C ARG A 40 -5.52 7.17 -11.43
N ARG A 41 -4.67 6.68 -12.32
CA ARG A 41 -3.22 6.92 -12.29
C ARG A 41 -2.84 8.37 -12.58
N THR A 42 -3.60 9.05 -13.46
CA THR A 42 -3.29 10.40 -13.90
C THR A 42 -4.45 11.34 -13.65
N HIS A 43 -4.13 12.58 -13.25
CA HIS A 43 -5.07 13.68 -13.19
C HIS A 43 -4.48 14.87 -13.95
N ALA A 44 -5.14 15.28 -15.04
CA ALA A 44 -4.73 16.41 -15.86
C ALA A 44 -5.95 17.12 -16.44
N ASN A 45 -5.90 18.46 -16.51
CA ASN A 45 -6.98 19.29 -17.05
C ASN A 45 -8.36 19.00 -16.42
N GLY A 46 -8.38 18.77 -15.10
CA GLY A 46 -9.61 18.47 -14.36
C GLY A 46 -10.19 17.06 -14.59
N GLN A 47 -9.45 16.16 -15.22
CA GLN A 47 -9.91 14.80 -15.52
C GLN A 47 -8.94 13.76 -14.98
N ALA A 48 -9.50 12.78 -14.26
CA ALA A 48 -8.80 11.57 -13.84
C ALA A 48 -8.91 10.50 -14.93
N ARG A 49 -7.78 9.92 -15.34
CA ARG A 49 -7.70 8.96 -16.46
C ARG A 49 -6.76 7.81 -16.13
N ILE A 50 -6.86 6.74 -16.90
CA ILE A 50 -6.09 5.50 -16.80
C ILE A 50 -6.35 4.82 -15.45
N ASN A 51 -6.76 3.57 -15.47
CA ASN A 51 -6.92 2.78 -14.25
C ASN A 51 -5.58 2.70 -13.53
N ALA A 52 -5.61 2.89 -12.21
CA ALA A 52 -4.43 2.79 -11.38
C ALA A 52 -3.93 1.34 -11.31
N TYR A 53 -2.63 1.18 -11.14
CA TYR A 53 -1.97 -0.08 -10.94
C TYR A 53 -1.80 -0.40 -9.44
N LEU A 54 -1.34 -1.60 -9.13
CA LEU A 54 -1.04 -2.04 -7.76
C LEU A 54 -0.21 -1.01 -6.99
N ASP A 55 0.86 -0.51 -7.60
CA ASP A 55 1.79 0.43 -6.96
C ASP A 55 1.09 1.73 -6.52
N ASP A 56 0.17 2.24 -7.36
CA ASP A 56 -0.57 3.47 -7.05
C ASP A 56 -1.43 3.31 -5.79
N TYR A 57 -2.07 2.14 -5.62
CA TYR A 57 -2.84 1.80 -4.43
C TYR A 57 -1.94 1.56 -3.22
N ALA A 58 -0.93 0.70 -3.34
CA ALA A 58 -0.07 0.30 -2.24
C ALA A 58 0.65 1.51 -1.63
N PHE A 59 1.24 2.37 -2.45
CA PHE A 59 1.90 3.59 -1.97
C PHE A 59 0.94 4.61 -1.37
N LEU A 60 -0.29 4.72 -1.88
CA LEU A 60 -1.27 5.61 -1.27
C LEU A 60 -1.74 5.07 0.08
N ILE A 61 -1.99 3.77 0.21
CA ILE A 61 -2.33 3.12 1.49
C ILE A 61 -1.23 3.40 2.53
N THR A 62 0.05 3.16 2.19
CA THR A 62 1.18 3.48 3.09
C THR A 62 1.13 4.95 3.53
N GLY A 63 0.96 5.88 2.59
CA GLY A 63 0.89 7.30 2.92
C GLY A 63 -0.29 7.66 3.83
N LEU A 64 -1.42 6.99 3.69
CA LEU A 64 -2.59 7.19 4.55
C LEU A 64 -2.38 6.61 5.95
N LEU A 65 -1.72 5.44 6.07
CA LEU A 65 -1.37 4.86 7.36
C LEU A 65 -0.36 5.77 8.11
N ASP A 66 0.64 6.29 7.42
CA ASP A 66 1.60 7.22 8.01
C ASP A 66 0.94 8.55 8.43
N LEU A 67 -0.02 9.05 7.65
CA LEU A 67 -0.83 10.21 8.03
C LEU A 67 -1.70 9.93 9.26
N TYR A 68 -2.26 8.73 9.36
CA TYR A 68 -3.01 8.34 10.55
C TYR A 68 -2.11 8.35 11.79
N GLU A 69 -0.92 7.78 11.72
CA GLU A 69 0.06 7.80 12.81
C GLU A 69 0.47 9.24 13.18
N ALA A 70 0.65 10.11 12.17
CA ALA A 70 1.08 11.48 12.39
C ALA A 70 0.00 12.42 12.94
N THR A 71 -1.29 12.14 12.66
CA THR A 71 -2.38 13.08 12.96
C THR A 71 -3.46 12.52 13.87
N SER A 72 -3.48 11.19 14.05
CA SER A 72 -4.55 10.45 14.74
C SER A 72 -5.96 10.70 14.16
N GLU A 73 -6.06 11.14 12.88
CA GLU A 73 -7.34 11.37 12.22
C GLU A 73 -7.89 10.07 11.60
N PRO A 74 -9.02 9.50 12.10
CA PRO A 74 -9.55 8.19 11.68
C PRO A 74 -9.86 8.12 10.18
N ARG A 75 -10.18 9.24 9.53
CA ARG A 75 -10.49 9.28 8.09
C ARG A 75 -9.39 8.73 7.21
N TRP A 76 -8.13 8.82 7.62
CA TRP A 76 -7.01 8.29 6.85
C TRP A 76 -7.02 6.76 6.86
N LEU A 77 -7.27 6.18 8.02
CA LEU A 77 -7.39 4.74 8.17
C LEU A 77 -8.63 4.19 7.43
N GLU A 78 -9.78 4.89 7.51
CA GLU A 78 -11.00 4.52 6.76
C GLU A 78 -10.76 4.49 5.25
N ASN A 79 -10.02 5.49 4.72
CA ASN A 79 -9.66 5.51 3.30
C ASN A 79 -8.65 4.43 2.95
N ALA A 80 -7.69 4.12 3.81
CA ALA A 80 -6.76 2.99 3.62
C ALA A 80 -7.53 1.65 3.51
N PHE A 81 -8.50 1.40 4.40
CA PHE A 81 -9.38 0.23 4.30
C PHE A 81 -10.19 0.20 3.01
N ALA A 82 -10.70 1.36 2.56
CA ALA A 82 -11.48 1.42 1.33
C ALA A 82 -10.63 1.10 0.09
N LEU A 83 -9.36 1.51 0.06
CA LEU A 83 -8.43 1.20 -1.01
C LEU A 83 -7.97 -0.26 -0.96
N ASP A 84 -7.69 -0.79 0.24
CA ASP A 84 -7.33 -2.21 0.39
C ASP A 84 -8.44 -3.15 -0.07
N ARG A 85 -9.72 -2.82 0.19
CA ARG A 85 -10.84 -3.59 -0.35
C ARG A 85 -10.86 -3.65 -1.88
N VAL A 86 -10.42 -2.61 -2.56
CA VAL A 86 -10.28 -2.64 -4.03
C VAL A 86 -9.16 -3.60 -4.43
N LEU A 87 -8.02 -3.57 -3.73
CA LEU A 87 -6.91 -4.51 -3.96
C LEU A 87 -7.35 -5.96 -3.71
N GLU A 88 -8.04 -6.23 -2.60
CA GLU A 88 -8.57 -7.55 -2.27
C GLU A 88 -9.53 -8.07 -3.35
N SER A 89 -10.41 -7.20 -3.86
CA SER A 89 -11.46 -7.63 -4.81
C SER A 89 -10.97 -7.78 -6.24
N HIS A 90 -9.96 -7.00 -6.68
CA HIS A 90 -9.60 -6.87 -8.09
C HIS A 90 -8.15 -7.21 -8.43
N PHE A 91 -7.26 -7.24 -7.45
CA PHE A 91 -5.82 -7.43 -7.68
C PHE A 91 -5.25 -8.67 -6.99
N GLU A 92 -5.85 -9.10 -5.87
CA GLU A 92 -5.31 -10.23 -5.09
C GLU A 92 -5.47 -11.56 -5.82
N ASP A 93 -4.43 -12.39 -5.76
CA ASP A 93 -4.49 -13.76 -6.27
C ASP A 93 -4.82 -14.72 -5.14
N GLU A 94 -5.63 -15.73 -5.42
CA GLU A 94 -6.00 -16.79 -4.47
C GLU A 94 -4.78 -17.54 -3.91
N ASP A 95 -3.73 -17.67 -4.72
CA ASP A 95 -2.46 -18.28 -4.33
C ASP A 95 -1.51 -17.31 -3.59
N GLY A 96 -1.95 -16.08 -3.34
CA GLY A 96 -1.22 -15.03 -2.66
C GLY A 96 -0.46 -14.06 -3.59
N GLY A 97 -0.17 -12.89 -3.04
CA GLY A 97 0.35 -11.75 -3.79
C GLY A 97 -0.72 -11.07 -4.64
N PHE A 98 -0.30 -10.00 -5.31
CA PHE A 98 -1.18 -9.12 -6.07
C PHE A 98 -0.68 -8.99 -7.51
N PHE A 99 -1.62 -9.00 -8.45
CA PHE A 99 -1.31 -8.68 -9.85
C PHE A 99 -1.07 -7.18 -10.00
N MET A 100 -0.27 -6.80 -11.01
CA MET A 100 0.01 -5.39 -11.33
C MET A 100 -1.25 -4.63 -11.76
N THR A 101 -2.16 -5.31 -12.46
CA THR A 101 -3.41 -4.75 -13.00
C THR A 101 -4.62 -5.38 -12.35
N SER A 102 -5.73 -4.63 -12.24
CA SER A 102 -7.02 -5.15 -11.83
C SER A 102 -7.59 -6.16 -12.84
N ASP A 103 -8.54 -6.98 -12.40
CA ASP A 103 -9.22 -7.97 -13.25
C ASP A 103 -10.20 -7.34 -14.25
N ASP A 104 -10.65 -6.11 -13.98
CA ASP A 104 -11.50 -5.29 -14.86
C ASP A 104 -10.70 -4.34 -15.79
N HIS A 105 -9.38 -4.51 -15.85
CA HIS A 105 -8.50 -3.80 -16.77
C HIS A 105 -8.69 -4.35 -18.20
N GLU A 106 -8.03 -3.72 -19.21
CA GLU A 106 -8.01 -4.27 -20.57
C GLU A 106 -7.48 -5.72 -20.56
N THR A 107 -8.02 -6.56 -21.44
CA THR A 107 -7.63 -7.98 -21.50
C THR A 107 -6.16 -8.14 -21.88
N LEU A 108 -5.34 -8.58 -20.94
CA LEU A 108 -3.95 -8.92 -21.15
C LEU A 108 -3.78 -10.41 -21.42
N LEU A 109 -2.73 -10.80 -22.14
CA LEU A 109 -2.37 -12.21 -22.36
C LEU A 109 -2.02 -12.91 -21.05
N ALA A 110 -1.41 -12.20 -20.10
CA ALA A 110 -1.14 -12.63 -18.74
C ALA A 110 -1.09 -11.42 -17.81
N ARG A 111 -1.57 -11.58 -16.58
CA ARG A 111 -1.40 -10.59 -15.51
C ARG A 111 -0.09 -10.88 -14.80
N GLU A 112 0.76 -9.87 -14.66
CA GLU A 112 2.04 -9.97 -13.98
C GLU A 112 1.87 -9.74 -12.48
N LYS A 113 2.62 -10.50 -11.66
CA LYS A 113 2.85 -10.20 -10.23
C LYS A 113 4.24 -9.62 -10.06
N PRO A 114 4.39 -8.30 -9.78
CA PRO A 114 5.70 -7.70 -9.53
C PRO A 114 6.41 -8.40 -8.36
N ASN A 115 7.64 -8.83 -8.57
CA ASN A 115 8.45 -9.58 -7.61
C ASN A 115 9.90 -9.10 -7.53
N PHE A 116 10.11 -7.82 -7.80
CA PHE A 116 11.44 -7.21 -7.77
C PHE A 116 11.36 -5.77 -7.29
N ASP A 117 12.10 -5.47 -6.22
CA ASP A 117 12.30 -4.13 -5.71
C ASP A 117 13.47 -3.47 -6.44
N GLY A 118 13.17 -2.44 -7.22
CA GLY A 118 14.15 -1.68 -8.00
C GLY A 118 14.54 -0.37 -7.32
N ALA A 119 14.56 0.71 -8.10
CA ALA A 119 14.73 2.07 -7.55
C ALA A 119 13.53 2.50 -6.70
N GLU A 120 12.36 1.94 -6.99
CA GLU A 120 11.17 2.00 -6.16
C GLU A 120 10.81 0.57 -5.73
N PRO A 121 10.27 0.37 -4.51
CA PRO A 121 9.78 -0.93 -4.08
C PRO A 121 8.65 -1.43 -4.98
N SER A 122 8.49 -2.74 -5.11
CA SER A 122 7.34 -3.31 -5.79
C SER A 122 6.05 -3.12 -5.00
N GLY A 123 4.93 -2.99 -5.69
CA GLY A 123 3.63 -2.90 -5.03
C GLY A 123 3.33 -4.09 -4.14
N ASN A 124 3.82 -5.28 -4.46
CA ASN A 124 3.69 -6.46 -3.60
C ASN A 124 4.45 -6.32 -2.29
N SER A 125 5.70 -5.83 -2.33
CA SER A 125 6.49 -5.62 -1.11
C SER A 125 5.84 -4.60 -0.18
N VAL A 126 5.38 -3.49 -0.74
CA VAL A 126 4.71 -2.42 0.00
C VAL A 126 3.36 -2.86 0.55
N GLN A 127 2.54 -3.53 -0.28
CA GLN A 127 1.21 -3.97 0.15
C GLN A 127 1.27 -5.04 1.24
N LEU A 128 2.29 -5.88 1.21
CA LEU A 128 2.50 -6.87 2.26
C LEU A 128 2.72 -6.20 3.63
N LEU A 129 3.57 -5.18 3.70
CA LEU A 129 3.78 -4.40 4.91
C LEU A 129 2.51 -3.64 5.33
N ASN A 130 1.76 -3.09 4.36
CA ASN A 130 0.46 -2.47 4.63
C ASN A 130 -0.53 -3.44 5.29
N LEU A 131 -0.61 -4.69 4.82
CA LEU A 131 -1.48 -5.70 5.42
C LEU A 131 -1.11 -5.99 6.88
N MET A 132 0.18 -6.10 7.18
CA MET A 132 0.65 -6.27 8.55
C MET A 132 0.25 -5.08 9.43
N ARG A 133 0.49 -3.85 8.98
CA ARG A 133 0.09 -2.63 9.70
C ARG A 133 -1.44 -2.53 9.88
N LEU A 134 -2.23 -2.91 8.87
CA LEU A 134 -3.70 -2.94 8.96
C LEU A 134 -4.15 -3.97 10.00
N HIS A 135 -3.46 -5.10 10.12
CA HIS A 135 -3.71 -6.07 11.20
C HIS A 135 -3.47 -5.45 12.58
N GLU A 136 -2.36 -4.76 12.79
CA GLU A 136 -2.04 -4.11 14.07
C GLU A 136 -3.10 -3.04 14.47
N PHE A 137 -3.58 -2.25 13.50
CA PHE A 137 -4.62 -1.25 13.80
C PHE A 137 -6.00 -1.82 14.06
N THR A 138 -6.30 -3.03 13.58
CA THR A 138 -7.66 -3.59 13.62
C THR A 138 -7.80 -4.84 14.46
N THR A 139 -6.69 -5.56 14.71
CA THR A 139 -6.67 -6.93 15.25
C THR A 139 -7.50 -7.92 14.41
N ASP A 140 -7.79 -7.60 13.14
CA ASP A 140 -8.49 -8.47 12.22
C ASP A 140 -7.51 -9.44 11.55
N ASP A 141 -7.60 -10.71 11.95
CA ASP A 141 -6.73 -11.77 11.46
C ASP A 141 -6.78 -12.00 9.93
N ARG A 142 -7.81 -11.50 9.24
CA ARG A 142 -7.87 -11.59 7.77
C ARG A 142 -6.69 -10.91 7.11
N TYR A 143 -6.26 -9.74 7.61
CA TYR A 143 -5.09 -9.03 7.08
C TYR A 143 -3.82 -9.85 7.24
N ARG A 144 -3.59 -10.42 8.43
CA ARG A 144 -2.45 -11.29 8.69
C ARG A 144 -2.44 -12.52 7.79
N GLN A 145 -3.58 -13.19 7.63
CA GLN A 145 -3.70 -14.39 6.77
C GLN A 145 -3.41 -14.06 5.30
N ARG A 146 -3.85 -12.90 4.79
CA ARG A 146 -3.55 -12.43 3.44
C ARG A 146 -2.05 -12.14 3.28
N ALA A 147 -1.45 -11.49 4.26
CA ALA A 147 -0.01 -11.23 4.27
C ALA A 147 0.82 -12.51 4.28
N GLU A 148 0.48 -13.49 5.13
CA GLU A 148 1.15 -14.79 5.18
C GLU A 148 1.00 -15.59 3.88
N ARG A 149 -0.17 -15.54 3.21
CA ARG A 149 -0.34 -16.14 1.87
C ARG A 149 0.60 -15.50 0.86
N SER A 150 0.68 -14.16 0.89
CA SER A 150 1.56 -13.42 -0.01
C SER A 150 3.04 -13.74 0.26
N LEU A 151 3.48 -13.82 1.52
CA LEU A 151 4.85 -14.26 1.86
C LEU A 151 5.16 -15.64 1.28
N ARG A 152 4.24 -16.60 1.43
CA ARG A 152 4.42 -17.93 0.85
C ARG A 152 4.55 -17.91 -0.67
N ALA A 153 3.79 -17.06 -1.36
CA ALA A 153 3.88 -16.93 -2.82
C ALA A 153 5.26 -16.42 -3.28
N PHE A 154 5.94 -15.62 -2.46
CA PHE A 154 7.26 -15.08 -2.77
C PHE A 154 8.43 -15.81 -2.08
N ASP A 155 8.18 -16.87 -1.30
CA ASP A 155 9.19 -17.63 -0.57
C ASP A 155 10.36 -18.09 -1.45
N GLY A 156 10.06 -18.56 -2.67
CA GLY A 156 11.07 -19.01 -3.62
C GLY A 156 12.02 -17.87 -4.07
N THR A 157 11.56 -16.62 -4.15
CA THR A 157 12.40 -15.47 -4.48
C THR A 157 13.16 -14.99 -3.24
N LEU A 158 12.47 -14.88 -2.10
CA LEU A 158 13.07 -14.49 -0.81
C LEU A 158 14.20 -15.43 -0.41
N SER A 159 14.02 -16.74 -0.55
CA SER A 159 15.04 -17.73 -0.18
C SER A 159 16.26 -17.74 -1.12
N ARG A 160 16.07 -17.51 -2.42
CA ARG A 160 17.16 -17.58 -3.41
C ARG A 160 17.87 -16.25 -3.64
N THR A 161 17.14 -15.16 -3.61
CA THR A 161 17.64 -13.83 -3.95
C THR A 161 16.96 -12.77 -3.08
N PRO A 162 17.18 -12.77 -1.75
CA PRO A 162 16.47 -11.87 -0.83
C PRO A 162 16.66 -10.39 -1.16
N VAL A 163 17.80 -10.01 -1.73
CA VAL A 163 18.08 -8.63 -2.16
C VAL A 163 17.13 -8.13 -3.25
N ALA A 164 16.50 -9.04 -4.00
CA ALA A 164 15.52 -8.69 -5.03
C ALA A 164 14.18 -8.21 -4.44
N LEU A 165 13.93 -8.47 -3.15
CA LEU A 165 12.73 -8.10 -2.40
C LEU A 165 13.11 -7.47 -1.06
N ALA A 166 14.04 -6.50 -1.11
CA ALA A 166 14.59 -5.87 0.08
C ALA A 166 13.52 -5.16 0.95
N GLU A 167 12.54 -4.53 0.30
CA GLU A 167 11.41 -3.91 1.01
C GLU A 167 10.47 -4.96 1.62
N MET A 168 10.27 -6.12 0.95
CA MET A 168 9.47 -7.20 1.49
C MET A 168 10.09 -7.81 2.75
N LEU A 169 11.43 -7.75 2.90
CA LEU A 169 12.09 -8.18 4.14
C LEU A 169 11.69 -7.33 5.35
N LEU A 170 11.29 -6.08 5.17
CA LEU A 170 10.74 -5.27 6.27
C LEU A 170 9.41 -5.86 6.78
N ALA A 171 8.58 -6.39 5.89
CA ALA A 171 7.36 -7.09 6.29
C ALA A 171 7.66 -8.43 6.99
N VAL A 172 8.71 -9.15 6.57
CA VAL A 172 9.17 -10.36 7.25
C VAL A 172 9.68 -10.03 8.65
N ASP A 173 10.48 -8.98 8.79
CA ASP A 173 11.00 -8.49 10.07
C ASP A 173 9.84 -8.09 11.00
N PHE A 174 8.91 -7.28 10.49
CA PHE A 174 7.72 -6.85 11.20
C PHE A 174 6.85 -8.03 11.68
N HIS A 175 6.66 -9.06 10.82
CA HIS A 175 5.92 -10.26 11.17
C HIS A 175 6.61 -11.10 12.25
N SER A 176 7.95 -11.06 12.30
CA SER A 176 8.77 -11.85 13.22
C SER A 176 9.00 -11.15 14.56
N ASP A 177 8.79 -9.85 14.61
CA ASP A 177 8.96 -9.05 15.83
C ASP A 177 7.72 -9.19 16.73
N VAL A 178 7.93 -9.06 18.04
CA VAL A 178 6.84 -9.00 19.02
C VAL A 178 6.43 -7.54 19.14
N PRO A 179 5.17 -7.17 18.84
CA PRO A 179 4.71 -5.80 18.97
C PRO A 179 5.00 -5.27 20.39
N LYS A 180 5.69 -4.15 20.48
CA LYS A 180 5.91 -3.45 21.76
C LYS A 180 4.79 -2.46 21.93
N GLU A 181 3.80 -2.82 22.73
CA GLU A 181 2.81 -1.88 23.23
C GLU A 181 3.49 -0.94 24.24
N ILE A 182 3.41 0.38 24.01
CA ILE A 182 3.93 1.42 24.89
C ILE A 182 2.76 2.09 25.61
#